data_fefa73712014da6dfdaf52ef2f734ade
#
_entry.id   fefa73712014da6dfdaf52ef2f734ade
#
_cell.length_a   1.000
_cell.length_b   1.000
_cell.length_c   1.000
_cell.angle_alpha   90.00
_cell.angle_beta   90.00
_cell.angle_gamma   90.00
#
_symmetry.space_group_name_H-M   'P 1'
#
loop_
_entity.id
_entity.type
_entity.pdbx_description
1 polymer ?
#
loop_
_entity_poly.entity_id
_entity_poly.type
_entity_poly.pdbx_seq_one_letter_code
_entity_poly.pdbx_strand_id
1 'polypeptide(L)'
;RGVFDMSDLSKLCIHSITTKPWGLREAVGKYASAGVSGISVWQDAVAAQGEGHKATGDMIRDEGVDVACYVRGGFFTALGGADRQKAIDENKRIIDEAAVLGAPLVVLVCGATPGQSLFESRKQITEGISASLEHASAVGIKLGIEPLHPMYADSRSAVNTMTQANAICDEIGHANLGITVDVFHTWWDDRLEAEIKIAGQKNRIFSFHICDWKNLPEDMLNDRGLMGEGVIDVSGIRKWVREAGFSGYEEVEIFSNRYWAMDQDEYLAKIKEAYFEIK
;
A
#
# COMPACT_ATOMS: atom_id res chain seq x y z
N ARG A 1 -23.47 11.60 20.34
CA ARG A 1 -22.82 10.35 20.74
C ARG A 1 -23.34 9.29 19.77
N GLY A 2 -22.64 9.12 18.62
CA GLY A 2 -22.91 8.02 17.70
C GLY A 2 -22.46 6.73 18.38
N VAL A 3 -23.36 5.78 18.48
CA VAL A 3 -23.03 4.39 18.80
C VAL A 3 -22.19 3.90 17.61
N PHE A 4 -20.86 3.77 17.79
CA PHE A 4 -20.04 3.08 16.82
C PHE A 4 -20.49 1.63 16.80
N ASP A 5 -21.11 1.23 15.70
CA ASP A 5 -21.44 -0.17 15.46
C ASP A 5 -20.11 -0.95 15.35
N MET A 6 -19.80 -1.72 16.39
CA MET A 6 -18.58 -2.56 16.46
C MET A 6 -18.62 -3.74 15.47
N SER A 7 -19.57 -3.75 14.53
CA SER A 7 -19.69 -4.75 13.47
C SER A 7 -19.38 -4.21 12.06
N ASP A 8 -19.05 -2.92 11.91
CA ASP A 8 -18.84 -2.30 10.60
C ASP A 8 -17.43 -2.60 10.04
N LEU A 9 -17.37 -3.54 9.10
CA LEU A 9 -16.20 -3.89 8.32
C LEU A 9 -16.18 -3.24 6.94
N SER A 10 -17.09 -2.30 6.66
CA SER A 10 -17.26 -1.69 5.33
C SER A 10 -16.01 -0.94 4.82
N LYS A 11 -15.10 -0.60 5.74
CA LYS A 11 -13.82 0.06 5.42
C LYS A 11 -12.61 -0.87 5.55
N LEU A 12 -12.80 -2.11 5.99
CA LEU A 12 -11.71 -3.06 6.11
C LEU A 12 -11.34 -3.62 4.74
N CYS A 13 -10.07 -3.46 4.41
CA CYS A 13 -9.41 -4.11 3.29
C CYS A 13 -8.22 -4.92 3.81
N ILE A 14 -7.92 -6.05 3.20
CA ILE A 14 -6.78 -6.86 3.56
C ILE A 14 -5.90 -7.08 2.31
N HIS A 15 -4.60 -6.82 2.43
CA HIS A 15 -3.65 -7.16 1.38
C HIS A 15 -3.50 -8.68 1.26
N SER A 16 -3.47 -9.19 0.04
CA SER A 16 -3.31 -10.63 -0.22
C SER A 16 -2.03 -11.21 0.39
N ILE A 17 -0.97 -10.40 0.55
CA ILE A 17 0.27 -10.78 1.22
C ILE A 17 0.06 -11.06 2.72
N THR A 18 -0.93 -10.45 3.36
CA THR A 18 -1.21 -10.63 4.78
C THR A 18 -1.59 -12.07 5.10
N THR A 19 -2.43 -12.67 4.27
CA THR A 19 -2.81 -14.09 4.38
C THR A 19 -2.17 -14.93 3.25
N LYS A 20 -0.92 -14.67 2.98
CA LYS A 20 -0.13 -15.28 1.89
C LYS A 20 -0.27 -16.81 1.74
N PRO A 21 -0.41 -17.62 2.80
CA PRO A 21 -0.63 -19.05 2.66
C PRO A 21 -1.90 -19.43 1.91
N TRP A 22 -2.92 -18.59 1.90
CA TRP A 22 -4.08 -18.79 1.04
C TRP A 22 -3.76 -18.37 -0.40
N GLY A 23 -4.15 -19.18 -1.36
CA GLY A 23 -4.23 -18.75 -2.75
C GLY A 23 -5.27 -17.63 -2.89
N LEU A 24 -5.14 -16.80 -3.93
CA LEU A 24 -5.96 -15.59 -4.06
C LEU A 24 -7.48 -15.90 -4.07
N ARG A 25 -7.91 -16.95 -4.78
CA ARG A 25 -9.32 -17.38 -4.81
C ARG A 25 -9.83 -17.78 -3.42
N GLU A 26 -9.03 -18.52 -2.65
CA GLU A 26 -9.38 -18.91 -1.29
C GLU A 26 -9.47 -17.66 -0.38
N ALA A 27 -8.47 -16.79 -0.42
CA ALA A 27 -8.47 -15.55 0.37
C ALA A 27 -9.70 -14.70 0.10
N VAL A 28 -10.08 -14.50 -1.16
CA VAL A 28 -11.25 -13.71 -1.54
C VAL A 28 -12.54 -14.31 -1.00
N GLY A 29 -12.75 -15.62 -1.16
CA GLY A 29 -13.92 -16.32 -0.61
C GLY A 29 -13.99 -16.24 0.92
N LYS A 30 -12.86 -16.36 1.60
CA LYS A 30 -12.77 -16.20 3.07
C LYS A 30 -13.06 -14.77 3.51
N TYR A 31 -12.54 -13.77 2.79
CA TYR A 31 -12.82 -12.35 3.09
C TYR A 31 -14.30 -12.03 2.90
N ALA A 32 -14.89 -12.40 1.78
CA ALA A 32 -16.32 -12.21 1.53
C ALA A 32 -17.18 -12.84 2.63
N SER A 33 -16.90 -14.09 2.99
CA SER A 33 -17.63 -14.82 4.05
C SER A 33 -17.47 -14.18 5.43
N ALA A 34 -16.34 -13.50 5.68
CA ALA A 34 -16.05 -12.81 6.95
C ALA A 34 -16.60 -11.38 6.99
N GLY A 35 -17.19 -10.86 5.90
CA GLY A 35 -17.69 -9.50 5.79
C GLY A 35 -16.62 -8.44 5.51
N VAL A 36 -15.43 -8.85 5.06
CA VAL A 36 -14.36 -7.93 4.64
C VAL A 36 -14.70 -7.40 3.24
N SER A 37 -14.68 -6.08 3.08
CA SER A 37 -15.21 -5.43 1.88
C SER A 37 -14.18 -5.20 0.77
N GLY A 38 -12.88 -5.19 1.08
CA GLY A 38 -11.82 -4.88 0.13
C GLY A 38 -10.63 -5.83 0.18
N ILE A 39 -9.95 -5.92 -0.95
CA ILE A 39 -8.67 -6.60 -1.08
C ILE A 39 -7.67 -5.73 -1.84
N SER A 40 -6.43 -5.67 -1.37
CA SER A 40 -5.31 -5.14 -2.13
C SER A 40 -4.49 -6.29 -2.70
N VAL A 41 -4.37 -6.32 -4.01
CA VAL A 41 -3.89 -7.49 -4.75
C VAL A 41 -2.40 -7.34 -5.06
N TRP A 42 -1.60 -8.32 -4.64
CA TRP A 42 -0.18 -8.40 -4.96
C TRP A 42 0.04 -9.16 -6.27
N GLN A 43 1.00 -8.71 -7.07
CA GLN A 43 1.35 -9.28 -8.38
C GLN A 43 1.62 -10.79 -8.29
N ASP A 44 2.39 -11.20 -7.28
CA ASP A 44 2.78 -12.59 -7.08
C ASP A 44 1.57 -13.51 -6.86
N ALA A 45 0.52 -13.00 -6.21
CA ALA A 45 -0.72 -13.74 -5.98
C ALA A 45 -1.49 -13.99 -7.29
N VAL A 46 -1.52 -13.00 -8.20
CA VAL A 46 -2.12 -13.17 -9.53
C VAL A 46 -1.32 -14.14 -10.38
N ALA A 47 0.01 -14.01 -10.36
CA ALA A 47 0.91 -14.90 -11.08
C ALA A 47 0.78 -16.36 -10.61
N ALA A 48 0.70 -16.56 -9.29
CA ALA A 48 0.54 -17.89 -8.68
C ALA A 48 -0.81 -18.54 -9.03
N GLN A 49 -1.88 -17.75 -9.19
CA GLN A 49 -3.19 -18.24 -9.59
C GLN A 49 -3.23 -18.68 -11.05
N GLY A 50 -2.48 -18.01 -11.94
CA GLY A 50 -2.29 -18.40 -13.34
C GLY A 50 -3.48 -18.21 -14.27
N GLU A 51 -4.57 -17.57 -13.82
CA GLU A 51 -5.79 -17.33 -14.62
C GLU A 51 -5.75 -15.99 -15.38
N GLY A 52 -4.76 -15.15 -15.12
CA GLY A 52 -4.60 -13.82 -15.69
C GLY A 52 -5.43 -12.74 -14.97
N HIS A 53 -5.08 -11.48 -15.22
CA HIS A 53 -5.59 -10.33 -14.48
C HIS A 53 -7.10 -10.12 -14.64
N LYS A 54 -7.63 -10.29 -15.85
CA LYS A 54 -9.07 -10.11 -16.12
C LYS A 54 -9.91 -11.13 -15.36
N ALA A 55 -9.61 -12.41 -15.49
CA ALA A 55 -10.36 -13.48 -14.81
C ALA A 55 -10.24 -13.34 -13.28
N THR A 56 -9.07 -12.96 -12.78
CA THR A 56 -8.85 -12.68 -11.36
C THR A 56 -9.73 -11.51 -10.89
N GLY A 57 -9.75 -10.40 -11.61
CA GLY A 57 -10.59 -9.25 -11.27
C GLY A 57 -12.09 -9.57 -11.31
N ASP A 58 -12.54 -10.32 -12.31
CA ASP A 58 -13.92 -10.78 -12.42
C ASP A 58 -14.29 -11.66 -11.21
N MET A 59 -13.45 -12.63 -10.86
CA MET A 59 -13.64 -13.50 -9.69
C MET A 59 -13.77 -12.72 -8.39
N ILE A 60 -12.93 -11.70 -8.17
CA ILE A 60 -12.98 -10.88 -6.95
C ILE A 60 -14.31 -10.12 -6.87
N ARG A 61 -14.74 -9.52 -7.97
CA ARG A 61 -16.02 -8.79 -8.04
C ARG A 61 -17.24 -9.69 -7.87
N ASP A 62 -17.20 -10.89 -8.44
CA ASP A 62 -18.30 -11.87 -8.35
C ASP A 62 -18.52 -12.32 -6.88
N GLU A 63 -17.47 -12.32 -6.05
CA GLU A 63 -17.56 -12.57 -4.61
C GLU A 63 -18.01 -11.32 -3.81
N GLY A 64 -18.23 -10.19 -4.46
CA GLY A 64 -18.65 -8.94 -3.80
C GLY A 64 -17.56 -8.23 -3.02
N VAL A 65 -16.30 -8.47 -3.36
CA VAL A 65 -15.12 -7.81 -2.78
C VAL A 65 -14.56 -6.78 -3.75
N ASP A 66 -14.24 -5.58 -3.26
CA ASP A 66 -13.63 -4.54 -4.07
C ASP A 66 -12.11 -4.70 -4.14
N VAL A 67 -11.52 -4.41 -5.29
CA VAL A 67 -10.06 -4.27 -5.41
C VAL A 67 -9.67 -2.85 -5.04
N ALA A 68 -8.95 -2.67 -3.93
CA ALA A 68 -8.53 -1.36 -3.45
C ALA A 68 -7.28 -0.85 -4.19
N CYS A 69 -6.26 -1.68 -4.34
CA CYS A 69 -5.06 -1.33 -5.09
C CYS A 69 -4.36 -2.58 -5.66
N TYR A 70 -3.41 -2.32 -6.56
CA TYR A 70 -2.49 -3.32 -7.12
C TYR A 70 -1.07 -3.03 -6.64
N VAL A 71 -0.38 -4.01 -6.12
CA VAL A 71 0.92 -3.85 -5.47
C VAL A 71 1.94 -4.74 -6.19
N ARG A 72 3.04 -4.25 -6.63
CA ARG A 72 3.57 -2.91 -6.51
C ARG A 72 4.23 -2.44 -7.81
N GLY A 73 4.17 -1.16 -8.09
CA GLY A 73 5.03 -0.50 -9.07
C GLY A 73 6.26 0.14 -8.42
N GLY A 74 6.97 0.94 -9.17
CA GLY A 74 8.12 1.71 -8.69
C GLY A 74 9.46 1.16 -9.17
N PHE A 75 10.46 1.14 -8.28
CA PHE A 75 11.84 0.73 -8.57
C PHE A 75 12.46 1.46 -9.75
N PHE A 76 12.27 2.79 -9.79
CA PHE A 76 12.69 3.65 -10.91
C PHE A 76 14.20 3.91 -10.98
N THR A 77 14.95 3.57 -9.93
CA THR A 77 16.36 3.91 -9.80
C THR A 77 17.28 2.86 -10.43
N ALA A 78 18.29 3.30 -11.15
CA ALA A 78 19.35 2.44 -11.66
C ALA A 78 20.59 3.27 -12.01
N LEU A 79 21.76 2.64 -12.09
CA LEU A 79 23.00 3.29 -12.51
C LEU A 79 23.03 3.55 -14.02
N GLY A 80 22.41 2.69 -14.82
CA GLY A 80 22.39 2.77 -16.27
C GLY A 80 21.10 3.31 -16.86
N GLY A 81 21.17 4.12 -17.91
CA GLY A 81 19.99 4.68 -18.59
C GLY A 81 19.09 3.61 -19.19
N ALA A 82 19.64 2.52 -19.72
CA ALA A 82 18.85 1.42 -20.26
C ALA A 82 18.00 0.71 -19.19
N ASP A 83 18.54 0.52 -17.99
CA ASP A 83 17.81 -0.10 -16.90
C ASP A 83 16.75 0.83 -16.32
N ARG A 84 17.00 2.15 -16.32
CA ARG A 84 15.97 3.16 -15.99
C ARG A 84 14.80 3.12 -16.97
N GLN A 85 15.08 3.00 -18.27
CA GLN A 85 14.02 2.88 -19.28
C GLN A 85 13.21 1.60 -19.10
N LYS A 86 13.88 0.47 -18.84
CA LYS A 86 13.19 -0.79 -18.52
C LYS A 86 12.27 -0.66 -17.31
N ALA A 87 12.69 0.06 -16.25
CA ALA A 87 11.86 0.31 -15.09
C ALA A 87 10.60 1.11 -15.43
N ILE A 88 10.72 2.12 -16.30
CA ILE A 88 9.56 2.90 -16.78
C ILE A 88 8.62 2.00 -17.60
N ASP A 89 9.15 1.19 -18.52
CA ASP A 89 8.36 0.28 -19.36
C ASP A 89 7.65 -0.78 -18.50
N GLU A 90 8.31 -1.30 -17.49
CA GLU A 90 7.75 -2.23 -16.52
C GLU A 90 6.60 -1.59 -15.72
N ASN A 91 6.76 -0.33 -15.28
CA ASN A 91 5.68 0.37 -14.59
C ASN A 91 4.46 0.59 -15.50
N LYS A 92 4.64 0.87 -16.78
CA LYS A 92 3.53 0.96 -17.73
C LYS A 92 2.81 -0.38 -17.87
N ARG A 93 3.56 -1.50 -17.92
CA ARG A 93 2.97 -2.85 -17.91
C ARG A 93 2.16 -3.12 -16.65
N ILE A 94 2.69 -2.76 -15.47
CA ILE A 94 1.98 -2.92 -14.18
C ILE A 94 0.72 -2.06 -14.14
N ILE A 95 0.75 -0.86 -14.68
CA ILE A 95 -0.42 0.02 -14.80
C ILE A 95 -1.49 -0.62 -15.68
N ASP A 96 -1.12 -1.21 -16.83
CA ASP A 96 -2.05 -1.93 -17.69
C ASP A 96 -2.66 -3.15 -16.99
N GLU A 97 -1.85 -3.90 -16.25
CA GLU A 97 -2.32 -5.03 -15.44
C GLU A 97 -3.33 -4.59 -14.37
N ALA A 98 -3.05 -3.48 -13.67
CA ALA A 98 -3.97 -2.90 -12.69
C ALA A 98 -5.32 -2.52 -13.34
N ALA A 99 -5.28 -1.89 -14.52
CA ALA A 99 -6.47 -1.52 -15.26
C ALA A 99 -7.30 -2.75 -15.65
N VAL A 100 -6.66 -3.80 -16.17
CA VAL A 100 -7.31 -5.07 -16.55
C VAL A 100 -7.90 -5.80 -15.34
N LEU A 101 -7.19 -5.78 -14.21
CA LEU A 101 -7.66 -6.35 -12.93
C LEU A 101 -8.86 -5.58 -12.37
N GLY A 102 -8.96 -4.29 -12.68
CA GLY A 102 -9.96 -3.38 -12.12
C GLY A 102 -9.52 -2.69 -10.83
N ALA A 103 -8.22 -2.63 -10.57
CA ALA A 103 -7.66 -1.86 -9.45
C ALA A 103 -7.57 -0.37 -9.85
N PRO A 104 -8.02 0.56 -8.98
CA PRO A 104 -7.99 2.00 -9.31
C PRO A 104 -6.62 2.65 -9.05
N LEU A 105 -5.73 1.97 -8.34
CA LEU A 105 -4.49 2.50 -7.80
C LEU A 105 -3.36 1.48 -7.91
N VAL A 106 -2.17 1.94 -8.31
CA VAL A 106 -0.90 1.22 -8.14
C VAL A 106 -0.10 1.88 -7.02
N VAL A 107 0.29 1.10 -6.02
CA VAL A 107 1.20 1.54 -4.95
C VAL A 107 2.64 1.48 -5.46
N LEU A 108 3.40 2.55 -5.24
CA LEU A 108 4.78 2.69 -5.70
C LEU A 108 5.78 2.52 -4.55
N VAL A 109 6.57 1.47 -4.61
CA VAL A 109 7.84 1.34 -3.89
C VAL A 109 8.93 1.92 -4.78
N CYS A 110 9.36 3.15 -4.49
CA CYS A 110 10.00 4.00 -5.50
C CYS A 110 11.38 3.56 -5.98
N GLY A 111 12.12 2.78 -5.17
CA GLY A 111 13.45 2.29 -5.51
C GLY A 111 14.58 3.05 -4.82
N ALA A 112 15.69 2.36 -4.64
CA ALA A 112 16.98 2.89 -4.24
C ALA A 112 18.07 2.02 -4.85
N THR A 113 19.19 2.64 -5.23
CA THR A 113 20.30 1.92 -5.86
C THR A 113 21.52 2.02 -4.96
N PRO A 114 22.06 0.90 -4.43
CA PRO A 114 23.27 0.92 -3.64
C PRO A 114 24.42 1.60 -4.38
N GLY A 115 25.16 2.45 -3.70
CA GLY A 115 26.27 3.22 -4.29
C GLY A 115 25.86 4.51 -5.02
N GLN A 116 24.57 4.77 -5.18
CA GLN A 116 24.05 6.03 -5.72
C GLN A 116 23.59 6.95 -4.58
N SER A 117 23.79 8.27 -4.73
CA SER A 117 23.31 9.21 -3.72
C SER A 117 21.79 9.21 -3.63
N LEU A 118 21.25 9.47 -2.44
CA LEU A 118 19.80 9.60 -2.25
C LEU A 118 19.21 10.76 -3.07
N PHE A 119 19.99 11.81 -3.29
CA PHE A 119 19.59 12.93 -4.14
C PHE A 119 19.35 12.47 -5.58
N GLU A 120 20.33 11.76 -6.17
CA GLU A 120 20.19 11.25 -7.54
C GLU A 120 19.07 10.21 -7.63
N SER A 121 18.94 9.34 -6.64
CA SER A 121 17.84 8.37 -6.59
C SER A 121 16.47 9.07 -6.57
N ARG A 122 16.28 10.10 -5.77
CA ARG A 122 15.01 10.87 -5.75
C ARG A 122 14.73 11.58 -7.05
N LYS A 123 15.76 12.13 -7.70
CA LYS A 123 15.62 12.73 -9.03
C LYS A 123 15.13 11.70 -10.05
N GLN A 124 15.75 10.52 -10.09
CA GLN A 124 15.34 9.43 -10.98
C GLN A 124 13.91 8.93 -10.67
N ILE A 125 13.51 8.89 -9.40
CA ILE A 125 12.14 8.58 -8.98
C ILE A 125 11.15 9.59 -9.56
N THR A 126 11.40 10.89 -9.39
CA THR A 126 10.55 11.95 -9.92
C THR A 126 10.43 11.86 -11.45
N GLU A 127 11.54 11.65 -12.15
CA GLU A 127 11.56 11.47 -13.61
C GLU A 127 10.77 10.22 -14.04
N GLY A 128 10.97 9.08 -13.36
CA GLY A 128 10.29 7.83 -13.67
C GLY A 128 8.79 7.87 -13.43
N ILE A 129 8.35 8.49 -12.33
CA ILE A 129 6.93 8.72 -12.05
C ILE A 129 6.34 9.62 -13.13
N SER A 130 6.97 10.75 -13.45
CA SER A 130 6.51 11.67 -14.49
C SER A 130 6.32 10.98 -15.84
N ALA A 131 7.27 10.14 -16.24
CA ALA A 131 7.21 9.39 -17.48
C ALA A 131 6.10 8.32 -17.54
N SER A 132 5.58 7.91 -16.37
CA SER A 132 4.53 6.89 -16.26
C SER A 132 3.13 7.49 -16.13
N LEU A 133 3.00 8.75 -15.71
CA LEU A 133 1.72 9.36 -15.33
C LEU A 133 0.76 9.59 -16.50
N GLU A 134 1.26 9.97 -17.67
CA GLU A 134 0.41 10.13 -18.86
C GLU A 134 -0.25 8.80 -19.23
N HIS A 135 0.53 7.71 -19.21
CA HIS A 135 0.02 6.37 -19.45
C HIS A 135 -1.01 5.94 -18.40
N ALA A 136 -0.70 6.14 -17.12
CA ALA A 136 -1.62 5.82 -16.03
C ALA A 136 -2.94 6.60 -16.15
N SER A 137 -2.87 7.88 -16.47
CA SER A 137 -4.04 8.73 -16.68
C SER A 137 -4.89 8.27 -17.85
N ALA A 138 -4.26 7.86 -18.97
CA ALA A 138 -4.97 7.38 -20.16
C ALA A 138 -5.78 6.11 -19.91
N VAL A 139 -5.34 5.25 -18.99
CA VAL A 139 -6.06 4.02 -18.62
C VAL A 139 -6.84 4.14 -17.29
N GLY A 140 -6.93 5.35 -16.71
CA GLY A 140 -7.72 5.64 -15.53
C GLY A 140 -7.13 5.18 -14.21
N ILE A 141 -5.80 4.97 -14.14
CA ILE A 141 -5.09 4.50 -12.95
C ILE A 141 -4.43 5.67 -12.21
N LYS A 142 -4.50 5.62 -10.89
CA LYS A 142 -3.76 6.52 -9.98
C LYS A 142 -2.46 5.85 -9.54
N LEU A 143 -1.46 6.68 -9.22
CA LEU A 143 -0.19 6.24 -8.65
C LEU A 143 -0.04 6.80 -7.24
N GLY A 144 0.25 5.94 -6.27
CA GLY A 144 0.45 6.32 -4.87
C GLY A 144 1.89 6.10 -4.42
N ILE A 145 2.63 7.17 -4.16
CA ILE A 145 3.97 7.08 -3.56
C ILE A 145 3.84 6.56 -2.13
N GLU A 146 4.49 5.46 -1.83
CA GLU A 146 4.62 4.95 -0.48
C GLU A 146 5.99 5.32 0.09
N PRO A 147 6.08 6.27 1.04
CA PRO A 147 7.31 6.46 1.78
C PRO A 147 7.64 5.19 2.58
N LEU A 148 8.87 4.69 2.44
CA LEU A 148 9.34 3.52 3.19
C LEU A 148 10.18 3.96 4.39
N HIS A 149 10.13 3.15 5.46
CA HIS A 149 10.96 3.37 6.65
C HIS A 149 12.43 3.60 6.25
N PRO A 150 13.16 4.51 6.92
CA PRO A 150 14.55 4.83 6.57
C PRO A 150 15.52 3.65 6.56
N MET A 151 15.19 2.55 7.23
CA MET A 151 15.99 1.33 7.17
C MET A 151 16.12 0.74 5.75
N TYR A 152 15.26 1.18 4.82
CA TYR A 152 15.25 0.75 3.41
C TYR A 152 15.81 1.80 2.45
N ALA A 153 16.42 2.87 2.96
CA ALA A 153 16.82 4.03 2.14
C ALA A 153 17.85 3.70 1.06
N ASP A 154 18.67 2.67 1.25
CA ASP A 154 19.70 2.24 0.30
C ASP A 154 19.34 1.02 -0.56
N SER A 155 18.17 0.42 -0.30
CA SER A 155 17.84 -0.89 -0.90
C SER A 155 16.47 -0.96 -1.56
N ARG A 156 15.45 -0.29 -1.01
CA ARG A 156 14.08 -0.40 -1.50
C ARG A 156 13.46 0.93 -1.93
N SER A 157 13.70 2.02 -1.20
CA SER A 157 13.18 3.33 -1.55
C SER A 157 14.01 4.46 -0.94
N ALA A 158 14.36 5.44 -1.77
CA ALA A 158 14.98 6.69 -1.35
C ALA A 158 13.94 7.74 -0.89
N VAL A 159 12.65 7.44 -0.95
CA VAL A 159 11.56 8.25 -0.38
C VAL A 159 11.17 7.66 0.96
N ASN A 160 11.51 8.37 2.06
CA ASN A 160 11.45 7.81 3.41
C ASN A 160 10.59 8.65 4.38
N THR A 161 10.06 9.78 3.94
CA THR A 161 9.18 10.65 4.72
C THR A 161 7.99 11.13 3.90
N MET A 162 6.91 11.47 4.60
CA MET A 162 5.76 12.13 3.97
C MET A 162 6.14 13.48 3.37
N THR A 163 7.09 14.21 3.97
CA THR A 163 7.62 15.47 3.43
C THR A 163 8.21 15.29 2.04
N GLN A 164 9.02 14.24 1.84
CA GLN A 164 9.60 13.93 0.53
C GLN A 164 8.54 13.54 -0.50
N ALA A 165 7.56 12.74 -0.12
CA ALA A 165 6.45 12.36 -0.99
C ALA A 165 5.60 13.57 -1.39
N ASN A 166 5.25 14.44 -0.46
CA ASN A 166 4.55 15.69 -0.73
C ASN A 166 5.34 16.59 -1.69
N ALA A 167 6.67 16.72 -1.51
CA ALA A 167 7.52 17.51 -2.38
C ALA A 167 7.54 16.98 -3.82
N ILE A 168 7.65 15.67 -4.02
CA ILE A 168 7.59 15.04 -5.34
C ILE A 168 6.22 15.28 -6.00
N CYS A 169 5.14 15.13 -5.24
CA CYS A 169 3.79 15.43 -5.73
C CYS A 169 3.62 16.90 -6.11
N ASP A 170 4.23 17.84 -5.36
CA ASP A 170 4.20 19.28 -5.69
C ASP A 170 5.00 19.59 -6.95
N GLU A 171 6.18 18.99 -7.10
CA GLU A 171 7.05 19.18 -8.26
C GLU A 171 6.38 18.69 -9.55
N ILE A 172 5.75 17.52 -9.51
CA ILE A 172 5.09 16.93 -10.68
C ILE A 172 3.73 17.58 -10.95
N GLY A 173 2.95 17.92 -9.90
CA GLY A 173 1.69 18.65 -10.01
C GLY A 173 0.57 17.90 -10.77
N HIS A 174 0.48 16.59 -10.70
CA HIS A 174 -0.48 15.79 -11.46
C HIS A 174 -1.58 15.19 -10.58
N ALA A 175 -2.84 15.29 -11.01
CA ALA A 175 -4.00 14.84 -10.22
C ALA A 175 -4.06 13.32 -9.96
N ASN A 176 -3.44 12.51 -10.83
CA ASN A 176 -3.37 11.06 -10.66
C ASN A 176 -2.15 10.60 -9.83
N LEU A 177 -1.38 11.54 -9.27
CA LEU A 177 -0.30 11.24 -8.34
C LEU A 177 -0.70 11.64 -6.92
N GLY A 178 -0.55 10.70 -5.99
CA GLY A 178 -0.80 10.91 -4.58
C GLY A 178 0.11 10.05 -3.71
N ILE A 179 -0.32 9.82 -2.49
CA ILE A 179 0.50 9.20 -1.44
C ILE A 179 -0.27 8.04 -0.82
N THR A 180 0.42 6.93 -0.64
CA THR A 180 0.02 5.82 0.22
C THR A 180 0.65 6.04 1.59
N VAL A 181 -0.19 6.21 2.61
CA VAL A 181 0.25 6.36 3.99
C VAL A 181 0.28 4.98 4.63
N ASP A 182 1.47 4.46 4.92
CA ASP A 182 1.64 3.21 5.69
C ASP A 182 2.19 3.55 7.08
N VAL A 183 1.45 3.18 8.12
CA VAL A 183 1.84 3.46 9.50
C VAL A 183 3.17 2.78 9.87
N PHE A 184 3.46 1.58 9.30
CA PHE A 184 4.71 0.86 9.56
C PHE A 184 5.94 1.64 9.13
N HIS A 185 5.83 2.38 8.05
CA HIS A 185 6.94 3.12 7.48
C HIS A 185 7.10 4.53 8.06
N THR A 186 6.03 5.13 8.59
CA THR A 186 5.98 6.57 8.90
C THR A 186 5.73 6.90 10.37
N TRP A 187 5.40 5.95 11.24
CA TRP A 187 5.01 6.18 12.64
C TRP A 187 6.05 6.96 13.47
N TRP A 188 7.30 6.85 13.14
CA TRP A 188 8.45 7.45 13.83
C TRP A 188 8.67 8.93 13.47
N ASP A 189 8.07 9.42 12.37
CA ASP A 189 8.27 10.76 11.83
C ASP A 189 7.48 11.78 12.66
N ASP A 190 8.17 12.70 13.32
CA ASP A 190 7.56 13.77 14.14
C ASP A 190 6.77 14.80 13.33
N ARG A 191 6.91 14.80 12.01
CA ARG A 191 6.14 15.64 11.10
C ARG A 191 4.90 14.96 10.52
N LEU A 192 4.66 13.68 10.84
CA LEU A 192 3.63 12.86 10.19
C LEU A 192 2.25 13.54 10.18
N GLU A 193 1.78 14.05 11.33
CA GLU A 193 0.48 14.73 11.42
C GLU A 193 0.39 15.92 10.47
N ALA A 194 1.40 16.79 10.49
CA ALA A 194 1.45 17.99 9.65
C ALA A 194 1.45 17.64 8.15
N GLU A 195 2.22 16.62 7.79
CA GLU A 195 2.36 16.20 6.39
C GLU A 195 1.11 15.45 5.87
N ILE A 196 0.41 14.68 6.72
CA ILE A 196 -0.90 14.11 6.41
C ILE A 196 -1.92 15.23 6.14
N LYS A 197 -1.93 16.27 6.97
CA LYS A 197 -2.80 17.43 6.78
C LYS A 197 -2.53 18.15 5.46
N ILE A 198 -1.26 18.35 5.10
CA ILE A 198 -0.85 18.94 3.82
C ILE A 198 -1.34 18.07 2.64
N ALA A 199 -1.12 16.77 2.70
CA ALA A 199 -1.57 15.84 1.68
C ALA A 199 -3.10 15.85 1.52
N GLY A 200 -3.83 15.90 2.65
CA GLY A 200 -5.30 15.98 2.65
C GLY A 200 -5.83 17.27 2.02
N GLN A 201 -5.24 18.43 2.33
CA GLN A 201 -5.62 19.73 1.73
C GLN A 201 -5.49 19.74 0.20
N LYS A 202 -4.65 18.87 -0.34
CA LYS A 202 -4.40 18.72 -1.78
C LYS A 202 -5.09 17.49 -2.39
N ASN A 203 -5.94 16.80 -1.63
CA ASN A 203 -6.63 15.55 -2.03
C ASN A 203 -5.67 14.47 -2.54
N ARG A 204 -4.52 14.28 -1.87
CA ARG A 204 -3.44 13.39 -2.31
C ARG A 204 -3.31 12.10 -1.51
N ILE A 205 -4.12 11.88 -0.47
CA ILE A 205 -4.11 10.59 0.25
C ILE A 205 -4.93 9.60 -0.57
N PHE A 206 -4.27 8.62 -1.18
CA PHE A 206 -4.89 7.65 -2.07
C PHE A 206 -5.09 6.27 -1.44
N SER A 207 -4.30 5.94 -0.43
CA SER A 207 -4.35 4.66 0.28
C SER A 207 -3.85 4.84 1.70
N PHE A 208 -4.36 4.00 2.62
CA PHE A 208 -3.97 4.01 4.02
C PHE A 208 -3.77 2.59 4.53
N HIS A 209 -2.51 2.23 4.82
CA HIS A 209 -2.11 0.91 5.29
C HIS A 209 -1.92 0.91 6.80
N ILE A 210 -2.44 -0.12 7.46
CA ILE A 210 -2.41 -0.30 8.91
C ILE A 210 -1.81 -1.65 9.31
N CYS A 211 -1.01 -1.63 10.33
CA CYS A 211 -0.41 -2.76 11.05
C CYS A 211 0.21 -2.22 12.33
N ASP A 212 1.14 -2.95 12.95
CA ASP A 212 1.92 -2.43 14.05
C ASP A 212 3.41 -2.76 13.92
N TRP A 213 4.23 -1.97 14.63
CA TRP A 213 5.65 -2.16 14.79
C TRP A 213 5.91 -2.84 16.12
N LYS A 214 6.29 -4.11 16.09
CA LYS A 214 6.60 -4.87 17.30
C LYS A 214 7.80 -4.27 18.03
N ASN A 215 7.73 -4.25 19.35
CA ASN A 215 8.87 -3.90 20.16
C ASN A 215 9.97 -4.97 19.98
N LEU A 216 11.15 -4.55 19.52
CA LEU A 216 12.26 -5.42 19.14
C LEU A 216 11.88 -6.41 18.01
N PRO A 217 11.70 -5.93 16.77
CA PRO A 217 11.44 -6.81 15.64
C PRO A 217 12.63 -7.77 15.41
N GLU A 218 12.33 -9.02 15.16
CA GLU A 218 13.33 -10.07 14.89
C GLU A 218 13.76 -10.07 13.42
N ASP A 219 12.90 -9.58 12.54
CA ASP A 219 13.14 -9.50 11.09
C ASP A 219 12.69 -8.12 10.59
N MET A 220 13.54 -7.46 9.78
CA MET A 220 13.25 -6.11 9.28
C MET A 220 12.10 -6.08 8.27
N LEU A 221 11.79 -7.18 7.61
CA LEU A 221 10.76 -7.25 6.57
C LEU A 221 9.52 -8.02 7.01
N ASN A 222 9.69 -9.16 7.69
CA ASN A 222 8.63 -10.15 7.89
C ASN A 222 8.25 -10.32 9.37
N ASP A 223 8.17 -9.22 10.11
CA ASP A 223 7.83 -9.26 11.54
C ASP A 223 6.93 -8.09 11.98
N ARG A 224 5.99 -7.70 11.12
CA ARG A 224 4.96 -6.73 11.49
C ARG A 224 3.97 -7.37 12.49
N GLY A 225 3.38 -6.56 13.34
CA GLY A 225 2.33 -6.95 14.28
C GLY A 225 0.93 -6.60 13.79
N LEU A 226 -0.08 -7.21 14.42
CA LEU A 226 -1.46 -6.74 14.36
C LEU A 226 -1.57 -5.39 15.06
N MET A 227 -2.54 -4.58 14.66
CA MET A 227 -2.83 -3.29 15.26
C MET A 227 -3.04 -3.47 16.77
N GLY A 228 -2.29 -2.74 17.60
CA GLY A 228 -2.30 -2.86 19.06
C GLY A 228 -1.23 -3.80 19.65
N GLU A 229 -0.48 -4.54 18.85
CA GLU A 229 0.60 -5.42 19.34
C GLU A 229 1.95 -4.71 19.54
N GLY A 230 2.08 -3.49 19.07
CA GLY A 230 3.36 -2.78 19.05
C GLY A 230 3.30 -1.38 19.64
N VAL A 231 4.06 -0.47 19.04
CA VAL A 231 4.29 0.88 19.56
C VAL A 231 3.64 1.98 18.72
N ILE A 232 3.00 1.63 17.60
CA ILE A 232 2.39 2.62 16.71
C ILE A 232 1.07 3.12 17.32
N ASP A 233 0.90 4.44 17.41
CA ASP A 233 -0.39 5.05 17.67
C ASP A 233 -1.30 4.98 16.43
N VAL A 234 -1.76 3.77 16.10
CA VAL A 234 -2.61 3.53 14.94
C VAL A 234 -3.90 4.34 15.03
N SER A 235 -4.48 4.48 16.23
CA SER A 235 -5.71 5.24 16.45
C SER A 235 -5.52 6.73 16.17
N GLY A 236 -4.42 7.32 16.64
CA GLY A 236 -4.07 8.71 16.38
C GLY A 236 -3.83 8.98 14.90
N ILE A 237 -3.04 8.13 14.23
CA ILE A 237 -2.75 8.29 12.79
C ILE A 237 -4.03 8.10 11.96
N ARG A 238 -4.87 7.11 12.29
CA ARG A 238 -6.19 6.90 11.67
C ARG A 238 -7.06 8.16 11.76
N LYS A 239 -7.08 8.79 12.94
CA LYS A 239 -7.80 10.05 13.15
C LYS A 239 -7.28 11.15 12.24
N TRP A 240 -5.96 11.37 12.18
CA TRP A 240 -5.37 12.40 11.30
C TRP A 240 -5.70 12.17 9.82
N VAL A 241 -5.62 10.92 9.36
CA VAL A 241 -5.92 10.55 7.97
C VAL A 241 -7.40 10.81 7.63
N ARG A 242 -8.32 10.48 8.55
CA ARG A 242 -9.75 10.76 8.38
C ARG A 242 -10.07 12.25 8.43
N GLU A 243 -9.49 12.99 9.37
CA GLU A 243 -9.65 14.44 9.48
C GLU A 243 -9.06 15.17 8.26
N ALA A 244 -8.07 14.60 7.62
CA ALA A 244 -7.52 15.07 6.35
C ALA A 244 -8.42 14.80 5.13
N GLY A 245 -9.58 14.16 5.33
CA GLY A 245 -10.60 13.94 4.29
C GLY A 245 -10.50 12.60 3.56
N PHE A 246 -9.62 11.69 3.96
CA PHE A 246 -9.57 10.35 3.38
C PHE A 246 -10.76 9.51 3.86
N SER A 247 -11.49 8.94 2.91
CA SER A 247 -12.67 8.10 3.16
C SER A 247 -12.59 6.72 2.52
N GLY A 248 -11.43 6.35 2.01
CA GLY A 248 -11.16 5.05 1.38
C GLY A 248 -11.06 3.91 2.38
N TYR A 249 -10.50 2.81 1.93
CA TYR A 249 -10.26 1.63 2.75
C TYR A 249 -9.13 1.85 3.76
N GLU A 250 -9.25 1.18 4.89
CA GLU A 250 -8.18 0.97 5.87
C GLU A 250 -7.62 -0.43 5.61
N GLU A 251 -6.39 -0.46 5.10
CA GLU A 251 -5.82 -1.64 4.45
C GLU A 251 -4.85 -2.33 5.40
N VAL A 252 -5.21 -3.51 5.91
CA VAL A 252 -4.30 -4.33 6.72
C VAL A 252 -3.22 -4.93 5.83
N GLU A 253 -1.98 -4.53 6.07
CA GLU A 253 -0.81 -5.02 5.37
C GLU A 253 0.23 -5.54 6.35
N ILE A 254 0.29 -6.86 6.52
CA ILE A 254 1.14 -7.51 7.52
C ILE A 254 2.01 -8.56 6.86
N PHE A 255 3.32 -8.27 6.80
CA PHE A 255 4.36 -9.25 6.52
C PHE A 255 4.79 -9.87 7.83
N SER A 256 4.52 -11.16 8.05
CA SER A 256 4.88 -11.82 9.30
C SER A 256 5.06 -13.32 9.13
N ASN A 257 6.29 -13.78 9.34
CA ASN A 257 6.58 -15.21 9.37
C ASN A 257 5.75 -15.95 10.43
N ARG A 258 5.50 -15.29 11.57
CA ARG A 258 4.67 -15.84 12.66
C ARG A 258 3.22 -16.04 12.20
N TYR A 259 2.62 -15.03 11.59
CA TYR A 259 1.22 -15.10 11.16
C TYR A 259 1.03 -15.96 9.92
N TRP A 260 2.00 -16.02 9.03
CA TRP A 260 1.96 -16.96 7.90
C TRP A 260 2.06 -18.44 8.33
N ALA A 261 2.67 -18.72 9.49
CA ALA A 261 2.75 -20.08 10.05
C ALA A 261 1.51 -20.49 10.85
N MET A 262 0.61 -19.54 11.14
CA MET A 262 -0.63 -19.78 11.89
C MET A 262 -1.73 -20.36 10.98
N ASP A 263 -2.74 -20.99 11.57
CA ASP A 263 -4.00 -21.23 10.87
C ASP A 263 -4.59 -19.92 10.38
N GLN A 264 -4.88 -19.84 9.09
CA GLN A 264 -5.27 -18.54 8.49
C GLN A 264 -6.72 -18.15 8.80
N ASP A 265 -7.61 -19.10 9.12
CA ASP A 265 -8.96 -18.77 9.60
C ASP A 265 -8.89 -18.14 11.02
N GLU A 266 -8.03 -18.68 11.88
CA GLU A 266 -7.74 -18.08 13.19
C GLU A 266 -7.08 -16.70 13.03
N TYR A 267 -6.15 -16.57 12.10
CA TYR A 267 -5.50 -15.30 11.85
C TYR A 267 -6.48 -14.23 11.33
N LEU A 268 -7.37 -14.57 10.40
CA LEU A 268 -8.41 -13.67 9.92
C LEU A 268 -9.33 -13.18 11.06
N ALA A 269 -9.70 -14.06 11.99
CA ALA A 269 -10.47 -13.68 13.17
C ALA A 269 -9.72 -12.65 14.03
N LYS A 270 -8.41 -12.86 14.27
CA LYS A 270 -7.55 -11.91 15.00
C LYS A 270 -7.40 -10.57 14.30
N ILE A 271 -7.29 -10.55 12.96
CA ILE A 271 -7.27 -9.30 12.19
C ILE A 271 -8.54 -8.49 12.43
N LYS A 272 -9.70 -9.13 12.40
CA LYS A 272 -10.99 -8.46 12.66
C LYS A 272 -11.08 -7.92 14.09
N GLU A 273 -10.69 -8.70 15.08
CA GLU A 273 -10.64 -8.27 16.48
C GLU A 273 -9.74 -7.04 16.64
N ALA A 274 -8.50 -7.10 16.14
CA ALA A 274 -7.57 -5.99 16.19
C ALA A 274 -8.09 -4.73 15.46
N TYR A 275 -8.80 -4.91 14.35
CA TYR A 275 -9.41 -3.79 13.60
C TYR A 275 -10.50 -3.09 14.41
N PHE A 276 -11.35 -3.85 15.10
CA PHE A 276 -12.41 -3.27 15.96
C PHE A 276 -11.86 -2.53 17.18
N GLU A 277 -10.67 -2.88 17.66
CA GLU A 277 -10.05 -2.24 18.81
C GLU A 277 -9.38 -0.89 18.48
N ILE A 278 -9.20 -0.55 17.20
CA ILE A 278 -8.72 0.76 16.78
C ILE A 278 -9.82 1.79 17.07
N LYS A 279 -9.59 2.66 18.05
CA LYS A 279 -10.54 3.68 18.52
C LYS A 279 -10.50 4.96 17.69
#